data_0b652f2760f955f34fe09e82a99123d3
#
_entry.id   0b652f2760f955f34fe09e82a99123d3
#
_cell.length_a   1.000
_cell.length_b   1.000
_cell.length_c   1.000
_cell.angle_alpha   90.00
_cell.angle_beta   90.00
_cell.angle_gamma   90.00
#
_symmetry.space_group_name_H-M   'P 1'
#
loop_
_entity.id
_entity.type
_entity.pdbx_description
1 polymer ?
#
loop_
_entity_poly.entity_id
_entity_poly.type
_entity_poly.pdbx_seq_one_letter_code
_entity_poly.pdbx_strand_id
1 'polypeptide(L)'
;DGTSLMNVRFGMDLAIDDVSDLNITYGNYSAKLPAVWISNAYTNDGVRVSAYNSANAPAGCNPLTSAGSGLPACVQQAIQDAPLTDAKIDFIAPSFEWPDSKILNVTYERDLPNNMDLSITYLKSEQEEALYKVIDTGYPLNGDIPTVPTEVAPDGRPIYNMTGRRTYKAGLYNDCCGEREVISATLNKAFRDGDTVVSVSYTGQDNTELSGMTSSTSNSNFGKTGAIDYNNRRGMTSIYETEHR
;
A
#
# COMPACT_ATOMS: atom_id res chain seq x y z
N ASP A 1 12.23 -5.76 -20.18
CA ASP A 1 12.42 -7.17 -19.79
C ASP A 1 11.31 -7.52 -18.83
N GLY A 2 10.48 -8.50 -19.21
CA GLY A 2 9.40 -8.97 -18.34
C GLY A 2 9.98 -9.82 -17.22
N THR A 3 9.83 -9.38 -15.99
CA THR A 3 10.12 -10.22 -14.83
C THR A 3 9.09 -11.34 -14.76
N SER A 4 9.53 -12.59 -14.84
CA SER A 4 8.66 -13.74 -14.62
C SER A 4 8.45 -13.88 -13.11
N LEU A 5 7.19 -13.83 -12.66
CA LEU A 5 6.84 -14.09 -11.27
C LEU A 5 6.58 -15.60 -11.10
N MET A 6 7.26 -16.22 -10.17
CA MET A 6 7.05 -17.62 -9.82
C MET A 6 6.42 -17.71 -8.44
N ASN A 7 5.17 -18.17 -8.39
CA ASN A 7 4.43 -18.40 -7.15
C ASN A 7 4.33 -19.90 -6.88
N VAL A 8 4.91 -20.35 -5.77
CA VAL A 8 4.85 -21.73 -5.32
C VAL A 8 3.75 -21.87 -4.27
N ARG A 9 2.91 -22.88 -4.42
CA ARG A 9 1.80 -23.17 -3.50
C ARG A 9 1.80 -24.64 -3.14
N PHE A 10 1.49 -24.91 -1.91
CA PHE A 10 1.31 -26.24 -1.36
C PHE A 10 -0.06 -26.34 -0.70
N GLY A 11 -0.74 -27.45 -0.88
CA GLY A 11 -2.01 -27.75 -0.23
C GLY A 11 -2.05 -29.20 0.19
N MET A 12 -2.67 -29.46 1.34
CA MET A 12 -2.84 -30.79 1.91
C MET A 12 -4.20 -30.88 2.57
N ASP A 13 -4.95 -31.93 2.23
CA ASP A 13 -6.21 -32.30 2.86
C ASP A 13 -6.01 -33.59 3.61
N LEU A 14 -6.36 -33.62 4.88
CA LEU A 14 -6.23 -34.75 5.77
C LEU A 14 -7.58 -35.10 6.39
N ALA A 15 -8.13 -36.22 6.08
CA ALA A 15 -9.20 -36.82 6.88
C ALA A 15 -8.60 -37.32 8.20
N ILE A 16 -8.99 -36.72 9.32
CA ILE A 16 -8.51 -37.09 10.66
C ILE A 16 -9.28 -38.29 11.17
N ASP A 17 -10.57 -38.26 10.99
CA ASP A 17 -11.53 -39.34 11.28
C ASP A 17 -12.74 -39.22 10.33
N ASP A 18 -13.75 -40.06 10.52
CA ASP A 18 -14.94 -40.15 9.65
C ASP A 18 -15.80 -38.85 9.65
N VAL A 19 -15.53 -37.93 10.56
CA VAL A 19 -16.33 -36.71 10.76
C VAL A 19 -15.46 -35.43 10.87
N SER A 20 -14.15 -35.54 10.65
CA SER A 20 -13.24 -34.43 10.81
C SER A 20 -12.19 -34.35 9.72
N ASP A 21 -12.03 -33.17 9.16
CA ASP A 21 -11.07 -32.87 8.12
C ASP A 21 -10.16 -31.69 8.52
N LEU A 22 -8.92 -31.72 8.05
CA LEU A 22 -7.94 -30.66 8.21
C LEU A 22 -7.38 -30.27 6.84
N ASN A 23 -7.63 -29.05 6.44
CA ASN A 23 -7.04 -28.47 5.24
C ASN A 23 -5.89 -27.51 5.64
N ILE A 24 -4.74 -27.69 5.01
CA ILE A 24 -3.57 -26.83 5.20
C ILE A 24 -3.12 -26.33 3.84
N THR A 25 -3.03 -25.02 3.66
CA THR A 25 -2.46 -24.43 2.47
C THR A 25 -1.37 -23.43 2.83
N TYR A 26 -0.29 -23.44 2.08
CA TYR A 26 0.79 -22.48 2.20
C TYR A 26 1.28 -22.08 0.82
N GLY A 27 1.59 -20.81 0.62
CA GLY A 27 2.13 -20.38 -0.67
C GLY A 27 2.47 -18.91 -0.76
N ASN A 28 3.15 -18.59 -1.86
CA ASN A 28 3.47 -17.22 -2.24
C ASN A 28 2.44 -16.71 -3.24
N TYR A 29 2.08 -15.44 -3.07
CA TYR A 29 1.09 -14.75 -3.90
C TYR A 29 1.63 -13.37 -4.26
N SER A 30 1.66 -13.06 -5.55
CA SER A 30 2.04 -11.72 -6.00
C SER A 30 0.89 -10.73 -5.80
N ALA A 31 1.17 -9.61 -5.18
CA ALA A 31 0.21 -8.55 -5.01
C ALA A 31 -0.03 -7.80 -6.33
N LYS A 32 -1.23 -7.25 -6.50
CA LYS A 32 -1.53 -6.34 -7.60
C LYS A 32 -1.22 -4.92 -7.17
N LEU A 33 -0.34 -4.25 -7.93
CA LEU A 33 -0.09 -2.82 -7.76
C LEU A 33 -0.98 -2.00 -8.68
N PRO A 34 -1.52 -0.88 -8.22
CA PRO A 34 -2.13 0.09 -9.10
C PRO A 34 -1.12 0.59 -10.14
N ALA A 35 -1.46 0.47 -11.42
CA ALA A 35 -0.58 0.91 -12.51
C ALA A 35 -0.22 2.40 -12.42
N VAL A 36 -1.04 3.20 -11.75
CA VAL A 36 -0.79 4.62 -11.53
C VAL A 36 0.46 4.88 -10.69
N TRP A 37 0.83 3.99 -9.77
CA TRP A 37 2.06 4.14 -8.98
C TRP A 37 3.30 3.98 -9.83
N ILE A 38 3.27 3.06 -10.78
CA ILE A 38 4.34 2.88 -11.75
C ILE A 38 4.35 4.05 -12.75
N SER A 39 3.18 4.48 -13.23
CA SER A 39 3.09 5.57 -14.20
C SER A 39 3.56 6.91 -13.65
N ASN A 40 3.51 7.13 -12.34
CA ASN A 40 4.04 8.34 -11.70
C ASN A 40 5.52 8.56 -12.04
N ALA A 41 6.32 7.52 -12.14
CA ALA A 41 7.74 7.61 -12.51
C ALA A 41 7.96 8.11 -13.96
N TYR A 42 6.98 7.90 -14.83
CA TYR A 42 7.04 8.36 -16.23
C TYR A 42 6.41 9.72 -16.46
N THR A 43 5.52 10.15 -15.56
CA THR A 43 4.82 11.44 -15.67
C THR A 43 5.47 12.53 -14.85
N ASN A 44 6.09 12.19 -13.73
CA ASN A 44 6.74 13.12 -12.80
C ASN A 44 8.27 13.00 -12.91
N ASP A 45 8.82 13.18 -14.09
CA ASP A 45 10.27 13.11 -14.34
C ASP A 45 10.98 14.48 -14.17
N GLY A 46 10.25 15.49 -13.72
CA GLY A 46 10.75 16.85 -13.54
C GLY A 46 10.92 17.65 -14.84
N VAL A 47 10.73 17.00 -16.01
CA VAL A 47 10.91 17.62 -17.33
C VAL A 47 9.58 17.70 -18.10
N ARG A 48 8.77 16.64 -18.04
CA ARG A 48 7.55 16.52 -18.85
C ARG A 48 6.32 17.13 -18.21
N VAL A 49 6.29 17.25 -16.89
CA VAL A 49 5.17 17.82 -16.15
C VAL A 49 5.64 19.08 -15.43
N SER A 50 5.36 20.22 -16.03
CA SER A 50 5.41 21.51 -15.34
C SER A 50 4.00 21.82 -14.85
N ALA A 51 3.81 21.92 -13.54
CA ALA A 51 2.55 22.33 -12.97
C ALA A 51 2.36 23.84 -13.20
N TYR A 52 1.47 24.18 -14.11
CA TYR A 52 1.06 25.56 -14.34
C TYR A 52 -0.17 25.88 -13.50
N ASN A 53 -0.06 26.84 -12.62
CA ASN A 53 -1.18 27.32 -11.84
C ASN A 53 -1.81 28.53 -12.56
N SER A 54 -3.13 28.49 -12.78
CA SER A 54 -3.88 29.59 -13.40
C SER A 54 -3.72 30.94 -12.68
N ALA A 55 -3.39 30.94 -11.39
CA ALA A 55 -3.07 32.15 -10.63
C ALA A 55 -1.80 32.87 -11.12
N ASN A 56 -0.91 32.15 -11.82
CA ASN A 56 0.34 32.66 -12.37
C ASN A 56 0.25 32.88 -13.89
N ALA A 57 -0.96 32.83 -14.46
CA ALA A 57 -1.15 33.09 -15.88
C ALA A 57 -0.75 34.54 -16.23
N PRO A 58 0.04 34.77 -17.31
CA PRO A 58 0.29 36.11 -17.78
C PRO A 58 -1.04 36.84 -18.07
N ALA A 59 -1.08 38.13 -17.81
CA ALA A 59 -2.26 38.93 -18.07
C ALA A 59 -2.68 38.81 -19.56
N GLY A 60 -3.95 38.46 -19.78
CA GLY A 60 -4.49 38.24 -21.12
C GLY A 60 -4.30 36.82 -21.68
N CYS A 61 -3.65 35.93 -20.95
CA CYS A 61 -3.55 34.51 -21.34
C CYS A 61 -4.81 33.75 -20.94
N ASN A 62 -5.59 33.31 -21.93
CA ASN A 62 -6.76 32.46 -21.68
C ASN A 62 -6.47 31.01 -22.10
N PRO A 63 -6.29 30.07 -21.16
CA PRO A 63 -6.00 28.69 -21.48
C PRO A 63 -7.13 27.95 -22.22
N LEU A 64 -8.33 28.50 -22.23
CA LEU A 64 -9.51 27.91 -22.87
C LEU A 64 -9.64 28.27 -24.37
N THR A 65 -8.89 29.28 -24.86
CA THR A 65 -9.02 29.72 -26.26
C THR A 65 -8.42 28.78 -27.29
N SER A 66 -7.67 27.76 -26.87
CA SER A 66 -7.03 26.77 -27.75
C SER A 66 -7.51 25.34 -27.49
N ALA A 67 -8.69 25.17 -26.92
CA ALA A 67 -9.29 23.85 -26.72
C ALA A 67 -9.32 23.07 -28.05
N GLY A 68 -8.49 22.03 -28.17
CA GLY A 68 -8.36 21.18 -29.36
C GLY A 68 -7.07 21.39 -30.20
N SER A 69 -6.29 22.43 -29.97
CA SER A 69 -5.05 22.73 -30.72
C SER A 69 -3.75 22.69 -29.89
N GLY A 70 -3.80 22.17 -28.68
CA GLY A 70 -2.66 22.14 -27.77
C GLY A 70 -2.65 23.31 -26.76
N LEU A 71 -1.55 23.46 -26.01
CA LEU A 71 -1.40 24.53 -25.05
C LEU A 71 -1.23 25.88 -25.75
N PRO A 72 -1.91 26.97 -25.31
CA PRO A 72 -1.68 28.32 -25.82
C PRO A 72 -0.20 28.70 -25.74
N ALA A 73 0.27 29.48 -26.74
CA ALA A 73 1.67 29.92 -26.77
C ALA A 73 2.10 30.69 -25.49
N CYS A 74 1.20 31.46 -24.90
CA CYS A 74 1.46 32.17 -23.65
C CYS A 74 1.65 31.21 -22.45
N VAL A 75 0.96 30.06 -22.45
CA VAL A 75 1.15 29.02 -21.42
C VAL A 75 2.45 28.26 -21.68
N GLN A 76 2.75 27.94 -22.95
CA GLN A 76 4.00 27.29 -23.32
C GLN A 76 5.21 28.15 -22.92
N GLN A 77 5.17 29.46 -23.20
CA GLN A 77 6.21 30.37 -22.80
C GLN A 77 6.35 30.47 -21.28
N ALA A 78 5.24 30.60 -20.56
CA ALA A 78 5.28 30.64 -19.10
C ALA A 78 5.83 29.36 -18.45
N ILE A 79 5.63 28.19 -19.09
CA ILE A 79 6.22 26.92 -18.66
C ILE A 79 7.73 26.91 -18.92
N GLN A 80 8.18 27.44 -20.07
CA GLN A 80 9.61 27.53 -20.40
C GLN A 80 10.36 28.54 -19.53
N ASP A 81 9.71 29.63 -19.18
CA ASP A 81 10.28 30.69 -18.34
C ASP A 81 10.17 30.36 -16.84
N ALA A 82 9.33 29.39 -16.46
CA ALA A 82 9.21 28.97 -15.08
C ALA A 82 10.54 28.36 -14.61
N PRO A 83 11.13 28.86 -13.53
CA PRO A 83 12.34 28.27 -13.02
C PRO A 83 12.05 26.82 -12.65
N LEU A 84 12.86 25.87 -13.12
CA LEU A 84 12.80 24.42 -12.87
C LEU A 84 12.94 24.04 -11.37
N THR A 85 12.53 24.91 -10.52
CA THR A 85 12.92 25.00 -9.14
C THR A 85 12.11 24.15 -8.18
N ASP A 86 10.95 23.64 -8.60
CA ASP A 86 10.06 22.80 -7.81
C ASP A 86 9.72 21.51 -8.56
N ALA A 87 10.71 20.93 -9.23
CA ALA A 87 10.53 19.70 -9.96
C ALA A 87 10.15 18.57 -8.99
N LYS A 88 8.97 18.02 -9.23
CA LYS A 88 8.56 16.78 -8.61
C LYS A 88 9.11 15.62 -9.46
N ILE A 89 9.90 14.77 -8.83
CA ILE A 89 10.49 13.61 -9.49
C ILE A 89 10.03 12.36 -8.75
N ASP A 90 9.31 11.51 -9.45
CA ASP A 90 9.00 10.18 -8.98
C ASP A 90 9.84 9.17 -9.78
N PHE A 91 10.33 8.13 -9.13
CA PHE A 91 11.12 7.08 -9.77
C PHE A 91 10.79 5.71 -9.17
N ILE A 92 11.17 4.66 -9.87
CA ILE A 92 11.11 3.29 -9.38
C ILE A 92 12.52 2.93 -8.93
N ALA A 93 12.67 2.48 -7.69
CA ALA A 93 13.96 2.05 -7.18
C ALA A 93 14.53 0.90 -8.03
N PRO A 94 15.84 0.88 -8.30
CA PRO A 94 16.45 -0.23 -9.04
C PRO A 94 16.27 -1.59 -8.37
N SER A 95 16.10 -1.59 -7.04
CA SER A 95 15.83 -2.79 -6.24
C SER A 95 14.34 -3.10 -6.09
N PHE A 96 13.46 -2.35 -6.75
CA PHE A 96 12.03 -2.59 -6.65
C PHE A 96 11.66 -3.90 -7.33
N GLU A 97 11.03 -4.77 -6.56
CA GLU A 97 10.45 -6.02 -7.02
C GLU A 97 8.92 -5.98 -6.91
N TRP A 98 8.25 -6.89 -7.58
CA TRP A 98 6.81 -6.98 -7.47
C TRP A 98 6.45 -7.55 -6.10
N PRO A 99 5.69 -6.82 -5.24
CA PRO A 99 5.41 -7.27 -3.89
C PRO A 99 4.79 -8.65 -3.86
N ASP A 100 5.21 -9.45 -2.90
CA ASP A 100 4.65 -10.76 -2.67
C ASP A 100 4.06 -10.90 -1.25
N SER A 101 3.27 -11.94 -1.06
CA SER A 101 2.71 -12.31 0.24
C SER A 101 2.92 -13.80 0.46
N LYS A 102 3.34 -14.18 1.65
CA LYS A 102 3.34 -15.56 2.11
C LYS A 102 2.11 -15.79 2.95
N ILE A 103 1.30 -16.76 2.58
CA ILE A 103 0.04 -17.02 3.26
C ILE A 103 0.01 -18.47 3.71
N LEU A 104 -0.20 -18.67 5.02
CA LEU A 104 -0.55 -19.92 5.63
C LEU A 104 -2.04 -19.88 5.99
N ASN A 105 -2.79 -20.90 5.55
CA ASN A 105 -4.16 -21.09 5.96
C ASN A 105 -4.33 -22.52 6.49
N VAL A 106 -4.94 -22.64 7.65
CA VAL A 106 -5.28 -23.92 8.29
C VAL A 106 -6.74 -23.89 8.63
N THR A 107 -7.51 -24.83 8.06
CA THR A 107 -8.94 -24.97 8.34
C THR A 107 -9.22 -26.38 8.90
N TYR A 108 -9.83 -26.42 10.06
CA TYR A 108 -10.37 -27.63 10.66
C TYR A 108 -11.88 -27.61 10.54
N GLU A 109 -12.43 -28.69 10.00
CA GLU A 109 -13.86 -28.88 9.84
C GLU A 109 -14.28 -30.13 10.60
N ARG A 110 -15.46 -30.11 11.23
CA ARG A 110 -16.01 -31.23 11.95
C ARG A 110 -17.51 -31.28 11.86
N ASP A 111 -18.01 -32.44 11.43
CA ASP A 111 -19.43 -32.79 11.57
C ASP A 111 -19.76 -33.14 13.02
N LEU A 112 -20.73 -32.45 13.56
CA LEU A 112 -21.21 -32.60 14.92
C LEU A 112 -22.58 -33.31 14.92
N PRO A 113 -22.97 -33.98 16.03
CA PRO A 113 -24.31 -34.59 16.13
C PRO A 113 -25.44 -33.58 15.87
N ASN A 114 -26.59 -34.11 15.46
CA ASN A 114 -27.80 -33.34 15.23
C ASN A 114 -27.73 -32.33 14.06
N ASN A 115 -27.08 -32.64 12.96
CA ASN A 115 -26.93 -31.83 11.74
C ASN A 115 -26.30 -30.50 12.04
N MET A 116 -25.24 -30.48 12.81
CA MET A 116 -24.38 -29.34 13.04
C MET A 116 -23.01 -29.56 12.38
N ASP A 117 -22.41 -28.51 11.89
CA ASP A 117 -21.02 -28.47 11.45
C ASP A 117 -20.25 -27.30 12.06
N LEU A 118 -19.01 -27.58 12.42
CA LEU A 118 -18.08 -26.62 12.97
C LEU A 118 -16.92 -26.44 11.99
N SER A 119 -16.60 -25.20 11.67
CA SER A 119 -15.39 -24.86 10.92
C SER A 119 -14.57 -23.86 11.73
N ILE A 120 -13.27 -24.11 11.89
CA ILE A 120 -12.31 -23.21 12.52
C ILE A 120 -11.19 -22.97 11.54
N THR A 121 -10.94 -21.69 11.22
CA THR A 121 -9.90 -21.28 10.29
C THR A 121 -8.89 -20.39 10.98
N TYR A 122 -7.61 -20.67 10.80
CA TYR A 122 -6.50 -19.80 11.14
C TYR A 122 -5.76 -19.39 9.87
N LEU A 123 -5.59 -18.09 9.67
CA LEU A 123 -4.84 -17.53 8.56
C LEU A 123 -3.71 -16.64 9.12
N LYS A 124 -2.50 -16.89 8.64
CA LYS A 124 -1.35 -15.99 8.84
C LYS A 124 -0.80 -15.56 7.50
N SER A 125 -0.55 -14.27 7.36
CA SER A 125 0.02 -13.69 6.15
C SER A 125 1.13 -12.72 6.52
N GLU A 126 2.25 -12.82 5.82
CA GLU A 126 3.32 -11.83 5.80
C GLU A 126 3.34 -11.21 4.41
N GLN A 127 3.28 -9.90 4.33
CA GLN A 127 3.18 -9.18 3.07
C GLN A 127 4.35 -8.21 2.93
N GLU A 128 5.12 -8.36 1.86
CA GLU A 128 6.01 -7.31 1.40
C GLU A 128 5.17 -6.16 0.83
N GLU A 129 5.47 -4.95 1.22
CA GLU A 129 4.70 -3.79 0.82
C GLU A 129 5.48 -2.87 -0.11
N ALA A 130 4.80 -2.40 -1.17
CA ALA A 130 5.28 -1.30 -1.97
C ALA A 130 4.97 0.02 -1.27
N LEU A 131 5.98 0.88 -1.15
CA LEU A 131 5.79 2.18 -0.51
C LEU A 131 6.67 3.27 -1.14
N TYR A 132 6.26 4.52 -0.97
CA TYR A 132 7.08 5.65 -1.38
C TYR A 132 8.01 6.08 -0.25
N LYS A 133 9.32 6.20 -0.59
CA LYS A 133 10.33 6.85 0.23
C LYS A 133 10.74 8.16 -0.42
N VAL A 134 10.75 9.24 0.35
CA VAL A 134 11.27 10.53 -0.13
C VAL A 134 12.76 10.59 0.17
N ILE A 135 13.57 10.68 -0.87
CA ILE A 135 15.03 10.69 -0.75
C ILE A 135 15.65 12.08 -0.84
N ASP A 136 14.90 13.05 -1.34
CA ASP A 136 15.38 14.43 -1.44
C ASP A 136 14.22 15.37 -1.15
N THR A 137 14.36 16.12 -0.08
CA THR A 137 13.37 17.11 0.37
C THR A 137 13.76 18.53 0.02
N GLY A 138 14.76 18.72 -0.87
CA GLY A 138 15.34 20.00 -1.21
C GLY A 138 16.45 20.44 -0.26
N TYR A 139 16.90 19.55 0.60
CA TYR A 139 18.14 19.76 1.33
C TYR A 139 19.33 19.67 0.36
N PRO A 140 20.30 20.57 0.44
CA PRO A 140 21.47 20.59 -0.46
C PRO A 140 22.43 19.42 -0.22
N LEU A 141 22.08 18.44 0.55
CA LEU A 141 22.95 17.39 1.02
C LEU A 141 22.55 16.04 0.43
N ASN A 142 23.32 15.56 -0.51
CA ASN A 142 23.57 14.16 -0.89
C ASN A 142 22.38 13.22 -1.14
N GLY A 143 21.15 13.70 -1.22
CA GLY A 143 19.97 12.86 -1.51
C GLY A 143 19.53 11.96 -0.36
N ASP A 144 20.11 12.11 0.83
CA ASP A 144 19.72 11.33 2.00
C ASP A 144 18.51 11.94 2.72
N ILE A 145 17.63 11.10 3.18
CA ILE A 145 16.59 11.50 4.14
C ILE A 145 17.31 11.98 5.41
N PRO A 146 16.92 13.14 5.98
CA PRO A 146 17.51 13.57 7.24
C PRO A 146 17.42 12.45 8.29
N THR A 147 18.55 11.94 8.72
CA THR A 147 18.60 10.83 9.68
C THR A 147 18.58 11.32 11.13
N VAL A 148 18.78 12.60 11.34
CA VAL A 148 18.79 13.21 12.67
C VAL A 148 17.62 14.17 12.79
N PRO A 149 16.63 13.90 13.65
CA PRO A 149 15.56 14.84 13.92
C PRO A 149 16.12 16.08 14.62
N THR A 150 15.57 17.25 14.28
CA THR A 150 15.90 18.50 14.95
C THR A 150 15.15 18.66 16.27
N GLU A 151 13.98 18.07 16.37
CA GLU A 151 13.09 18.10 17.54
C GLU A 151 12.34 16.78 17.66
N VAL A 152 11.74 16.55 18.81
CA VAL A 152 10.82 15.42 19.05
C VAL A 152 9.49 16.01 19.54
N ALA A 153 8.41 15.63 18.88
CA ALA A 153 7.06 16.02 19.30
C ALA A 153 6.69 15.37 20.64
N PRO A 154 5.72 15.94 21.39
CA PRO A 154 5.31 15.38 22.69
C PRO A 154 4.85 13.92 22.67
N ASP A 155 4.41 13.43 21.48
CA ASP A 155 4.00 12.05 21.24
C ASP A 155 5.16 11.13 20.79
N GLY A 156 6.39 11.63 20.81
CA GLY A 156 7.59 10.87 20.46
C GLY A 156 7.95 10.87 18.96
N ARG A 157 7.17 11.52 18.11
CA ARG A 157 7.49 11.60 16.68
C ARG A 157 8.69 12.49 16.42
N PRO A 158 9.66 12.05 15.59
CA PRO A 158 10.77 12.88 15.18
C PRO A 158 10.29 14.00 14.25
N ILE A 159 10.75 15.23 14.52
CA ILE A 159 10.51 16.39 13.68
C ILE A 159 11.81 16.74 12.95
N TYR A 160 11.74 16.73 11.62
CA TYR A 160 12.83 17.12 10.75
C TYR A 160 12.57 18.54 10.25
N ASN A 161 13.36 19.52 10.69
CA ASN A 161 13.22 20.89 10.22
C ASN A 161 13.82 21.03 8.82
N MET A 162 12.97 21.21 7.85
CA MET A 162 13.33 21.37 6.44
C MET A 162 13.25 22.83 6.08
N THR A 163 14.36 23.54 6.25
CA THR A 163 14.49 24.93 5.81
C THR A 163 15.07 24.96 4.40
N GLY A 164 14.37 25.54 3.45
CA GLY A 164 14.85 25.76 2.11
C GLY A 164 13.91 25.27 1.02
N ARG A 165 14.38 25.34 -0.20
CA ARG A 165 13.64 25.00 -1.41
C ARG A 165 13.50 23.51 -1.57
N ARG A 166 12.32 23.05 -1.91
CA ARG A 166 11.94 21.65 -1.89
C ARG A 166 11.95 21.05 -3.30
N THR A 167 13.04 20.40 -3.67
CA THR A 167 12.97 19.41 -4.73
C THR A 167 12.43 18.12 -4.11
N TYR A 168 11.26 17.69 -4.57
CA TYR A 168 10.64 16.47 -4.07
C TYR A 168 11.04 15.31 -4.98
N LYS A 169 11.80 14.37 -4.45
CA LYS A 169 12.14 13.11 -5.12
C LYS A 169 11.57 11.95 -4.32
N ALA A 170 10.62 11.23 -4.88
CA ALA A 170 10.01 10.08 -4.27
C ALA A 170 10.28 8.82 -5.08
N GLY A 171 10.85 7.81 -4.45
CA GLY A 171 11.04 6.49 -5.04
C GLY A 171 10.01 5.49 -4.57
N LEU A 172 9.56 4.63 -5.48
CA LEU A 172 8.79 3.45 -5.16
C LEU A 172 9.74 2.33 -4.78
N TYR A 173 9.62 1.81 -3.56
CA TYR A 173 10.46 0.78 -2.95
C TYR A 173 9.60 -0.36 -2.41
N ASN A 174 10.24 -1.47 -2.11
CA ASN A 174 9.67 -2.50 -1.25
C ASN A 174 10.21 -2.37 0.17
N ASP A 175 9.39 -2.78 1.13
CA ASP A 175 9.82 -2.99 2.50
C ASP A 175 9.05 -4.15 3.12
N CYS A 176 9.58 -4.77 4.11
CA CYS A 176 8.97 -5.91 4.80
C CYS A 176 8.75 -5.57 6.28
N CYS A 177 7.72 -6.07 6.87
CA CYS A 177 6.54 -6.75 6.38
C CYS A 177 5.31 -6.20 7.10
N GLY A 178 4.22 -6.10 6.39
CA GLY A 178 2.91 -6.09 6.99
C GLY A 178 2.56 -7.52 7.40
N GLU A 179 1.95 -7.69 8.57
CA GLU A 179 1.53 -9.00 9.09
C GLU A 179 0.04 -9.00 9.34
N ARG A 180 -0.57 -10.13 9.06
CA ARG A 180 -1.99 -10.34 9.33
C ARG A 180 -2.21 -11.72 9.92
N GLU A 181 -2.89 -11.76 11.06
CA GLU A 181 -3.38 -12.96 11.68
C GLU A 181 -4.90 -12.90 11.81
N VAL A 182 -5.57 -13.94 11.39
CA VAL A 182 -7.03 -14.07 11.49
C VAL A 182 -7.38 -15.42 12.07
N ILE A 183 -8.26 -15.44 13.06
CA ILE A 183 -8.91 -16.63 13.53
C ILE A 183 -10.42 -16.47 13.35
N SER A 184 -11.06 -17.48 12.77
CA SER A 184 -12.52 -17.50 12.66
C SER A 184 -13.05 -18.86 13.07
N ALA A 185 -14.24 -18.85 13.68
CA ALA A 185 -14.98 -20.05 14.00
C ALA A 185 -16.42 -19.88 13.55
N THR A 186 -16.97 -20.86 12.87
CA THR A 186 -18.35 -20.89 12.38
C THR A 186 -19.02 -22.16 12.82
N LEU A 187 -20.17 -22.04 13.43
CA LEU A 187 -21.06 -23.15 13.77
C LEU A 187 -22.35 -23.00 12.98
N ASN A 188 -22.66 -24.01 12.19
CA ASN A 188 -23.91 -24.11 11.46
C ASN A 188 -24.82 -25.18 12.09
N LYS A 189 -26.11 -24.94 12.02
CA LYS A 189 -27.14 -25.89 12.44
C LYS A 189 -28.24 -25.96 11.39
N ALA A 190 -28.41 -27.13 10.81
CA ALA A 190 -29.51 -27.41 9.90
C ALA A 190 -30.74 -28.01 10.64
N PHE A 191 -31.92 -27.51 10.30
CA PHE A 191 -33.21 -27.92 10.80
C PHE A 191 -34.08 -28.43 9.63
N ARG A 192 -35.00 -29.32 9.91
CA ARG A 192 -35.98 -29.83 8.96
C ARG A 192 -35.33 -30.34 7.66
N ASP A 193 -34.38 -31.23 7.79
CA ASP A 193 -33.62 -31.84 6.68
C ASP A 193 -32.96 -30.83 5.72
N GLY A 194 -32.58 -29.68 6.26
CA GLY A 194 -31.89 -28.63 5.50
C GLY A 194 -32.75 -27.45 5.02
N ASP A 195 -34.04 -27.45 5.24
CA ASP A 195 -34.93 -26.35 4.86
C ASP A 195 -34.56 -25.02 5.56
N THR A 196 -33.94 -25.09 6.73
CA THR A 196 -33.52 -23.94 7.51
C THR A 196 -32.12 -24.16 8.05
N VAL A 197 -31.20 -23.23 7.83
CA VAL A 197 -29.87 -23.23 8.41
C VAL A 197 -29.68 -21.98 9.27
N VAL A 198 -29.18 -22.16 10.47
CA VAL A 198 -28.78 -21.08 11.36
C VAL A 198 -27.27 -21.14 11.50
N SER A 199 -26.59 -20.03 11.24
CA SER A 199 -25.14 -19.87 11.35
C SER A 199 -24.78 -18.87 12.44
N VAL A 200 -23.79 -19.21 13.25
CA VAL A 200 -23.15 -18.31 14.20
C VAL A 200 -21.65 -18.31 13.90
N SER A 201 -21.10 -17.13 13.68
CA SER A 201 -19.68 -16.97 13.36
C SER A 201 -19.02 -15.97 14.30
N TYR A 202 -17.76 -16.21 14.60
CA TYR A 202 -16.87 -15.28 15.28
C TYR A 202 -15.60 -15.12 14.47
N THR A 203 -15.10 -13.88 14.34
CA THR A 203 -13.81 -13.59 13.71
C THR A 203 -13.06 -12.57 14.53
N GLY A 204 -11.82 -12.92 14.89
CA GLY A 204 -10.83 -12.01 15.46
C GLY A 204 -9.68 -11.83 14.49
N GLN A 205 -9.11 -10.64 14.41
CA GLN A 205 -7.94 -10.36 13.57
C GLN A 205 -7.00 -9.37 14.24
N ASP A 206 -5.71 -9.55 13.94
CA ASP A 206 -4.64 -8.61 14.19
C ASP A 206 -3.97 -8.32 12.85
N ASN A 207 -3.82 -7.05 12.51
CA ASN A 207 -3.35 -6.65 11.20
C ASN A 207 -2.43 -5.43 11.30
N THR A 208 -1.18 -5.60 10.92
CA THR A 208 -0.19 -4.53 10.86
C THR A 208 0.19 -4.23 9.42
N GLU A 209 0.55 -3.00 9.14
CA GLU A 209 1.00 -2.55 7.83
C GLU A 209 2.15 -1.54 7.97
N LEU A 210 2.96 -1.41 6.93
CA LEU A 210 4.03 -0.41 6.88
C LEU A 210 3.54 0.91 6.29
N SER A 211 2.56 0.84 5.41
CA SER A 211 2.03 2.02 4.73
C SER A 211 0.64 1.76 4.17
N GLY A 212 -0.31 2.58 4.61
CA GLY A 212 -1.65 2.60 4.03
C GLY A 212 -1.70 3.28 2.67
N MET A 213 -0.98 2.79 1.68
CA MET A 213 -0.89 3.33 0.31
C MET A 213 -2.27 3.53 -0.36
N THR A 214 -2.98 4.58 0.02
CA THR A 214 -4.38 4.83 -0.36
C THR A 214 -4.56 5.87 -1.47
N SER A 215 -3.48 6.53 -1.89
CA SER A 215 -3.52 7.60 -2.90
C SER A 215 -2.85 7.19 -4.21
N SER A 216 -3.31 7.79 -5.30
CA SER A 216 -2.67 7.65 -6.61
C SER A 216 -1.35 8.43 -6.76
N THR A 217 -1.08 9.39 -5.87
CA THR A 217 0.12 10.23 -5.95
C THR A 217 1.12 9.89 -4.84
N SER A 218 2.40 9.90 -5.19
CA SER A 218 3.52 9.65 -4.27
C SER A 218 3.50 10.56 -3.05
N ASN A 219 3.29 11.86 -3.27
CA ASN A 219 3.26 12.88 -2.24
C ASN A 219 2.15 12.62 -1.19
N SER A 220 0.96 12.29 -1.66
CA SER A 220 -0.16 12.01 -0.76
C SER A 220 0.02 10.68 -0.01
N ASN A 221 0.61 9.67 -0.64
CA ASN A 221 0.92 8.42 0.03
C ASN A 221 1.98 8.62 1.12
N PHE A 222 3.05 9.36 0.81
CA PHE A 222 4.07 9.68 1.80
C PHE A 222 3.51 10.47 2.99
N GLY A 223 2.70 11.49 2.74
CA GLY A 223 2.13 12.35 3.78
C GLY A 223 1.03 11.69 4.63
N LYS A 224 0.50 10.56 4.20
CA LYS A 224 -0.56 9.82 4.90
C LYS A 224 -0.05 8.58 5.62
N THR A 225 1.24 8.28 5.57
CA THR A 225 1.76 7.19 6.37
C THR A 225 1.63 7.56 7.84
N GLY A 226 0.94 6.73 8.60
CA GLY A 226 0.82 6.88 10.06
C GLY A 226 2.11 6.53 10.80
N ALA A 227 3.22 6.26 10.09
CA ALA A 227 4.49 5.91 10.68
C ALA A 227 5.01 7.03 11.57
N ILE A 228 5.36 6.67 12.80
CA ILE A 228 5.99 7.58 13.76
C ILE A 228 7.37 8.02 13.26
N ASP A 229 8.09 7.11 12.59
CA ASP A 229 9.40 7.38 11.99
C ASP A 229 9.40 6.90 10.52
N TYR A 230 9.52 7.83 9.58
CA TYR A 230 9.58 7.54 8.15
C TYR A 230 10.80 6.73 7.71
N ASN A 231 11.88 6.83 8.47
CA ASN A 231 13.14 6.15 8.19
C ASN A 231 13.18 4.74 8.79
N ASN A 232 12.32 4.47 9.76
CA ASN A 232 12.26 3.22 10.47
C ASN A 232 10.80 2.78 10.59
N ARG A 233 10.20 2.45 9.47
CA ARG A 233 8.82 1.97 9.41
C ARG A 233 8.76 0.59 10.01
N ARG A 234 7.97 0.46 11.06
CA ARG A 234 7.61 -0.81 11.67
C ARG A 234 6.13 -1.05 11.43
N GLY A 235 5.74 -2.30 11.47
CA GLY A 235 4.34 -2.67 11.39
C GLY A 235 3.51 -1.85 12.38
N MET A 236 2.53 -1.15 11.88
CA MET A 236 1.55 -0.39 12.64
C MET A 236 0.21 -1.09 12.52
N THR A 237 -0.65 -0.92 13.51
CA THR A 237 -2.04 -1.34 13.37
C THR A 237 -2.61 -0.82 12.06
N SER A 238 -3.11 -1.72 11.23
CA SER A 238 -3.68 -1.35 9.93
C SER A 238 -4.93 -0.51 10.12
N ILE A 239 -5.12 0.48 9.24
CA ILE A 239 -6.38 1.25 9.19
C ILE A 239 -7.60 0.38 8.85
N TYR A 240 -7.36 -0.82 8.35
CA TYR A 240 -8.41 -1.80 8.01
C TYR A 240 -8.65 -2.83 9.12
N GLU A 241 -7.98 -2.68 10.26
CA GLU A 241 -8.20 -3.56 11.39
C GLU A 241 -9.58 -3.32 12.02
N THR A 242 -10.27 -4.42 12.25
CA THR A 242 -11.47 -4.46 13.09
C THR A 242 -11.24 -5.54 14.12
N GLU A 243 -11.05 -5.12 15.37
CA GLU A 243 -10.61 -6.03 16.44
C GLU A 243 -11.52 -7.23 16.64
N HIS A 244 -12.83 -7.08 16.57
CA HIS A 244 -13.79 -8.18 16.73
C HIS A 244 -15.08 -7.98 15.94
N ARG A 245 -15.57 -9.02 15.30
CA ARG A 245 -16.89 -9.06 14.63
C ARG A 245 -17.60 -10.39 14.88
#